data_d60b7212e097f5afbaed8d9dc445e330
#
_entry.id   d60b7212e097f5afbaed8d9dc445e330
#
_cell.length_a   1.000
_cell.length_b   1.000
_cell.length_c   1.000
_cell.angle_alpha   90.00
_cell.angle_beta   90.00
_cell.angle_gamma   90.00
#
_symmetry.space_group_name_H-M   'P 1'
#
loop_
_entity.id
_entity.type
_entity.pdbx_description
1 polymer ?
#
loop_
_entity_poly.entity_id
_entity_poly.type
_entity_poly.pdbx_seq_one_letter_code
_entity_poly.pdbx_strand_id
1 'polypeptide(L)'
;YSSSKAYVLMFSEAIRFEYQDKNIKVMALLPGGTESEFARVATEKSEELTKRYQNRDNSASGMSMQTSHDVALECLEGYEKNRQFVICGRSNRVLNFVTGFMTRKAVLNFTGKMFKKIAG
;
A
#
# COMPACT_ATOMS: atom_id res chain seq x y z
N TYR A 1 1.57 -10.69 -8.42
CA TYR A 1 1.24 -9.96 -7.19
C TYR A 1 0.58 -8.59 -7.47
N SER A 2 1.24 -7.67 -8.18
CA SER A 2 0.71 -6.32 -8.44
C SER A 2 -0.63 -6.33 -9.18
N SER A 3 -0.77 -7.19 -10.18
CA SER A 3 -2.02 -7.34 -10.94
C SER A 3 -3.16 -7.85 -10.06
N SER A 4 -2.89 -8.83 -9.17
CA SER A 4 -3.91 -9.35 -8.26
C SER A 4 -4.36 -8.30 -7.23
N LYS A 5 -3.43 -7.45 -6.76
CA LYS A 5 -3.78 -6.35 -5.84
C LYS A 5 -4.59 -5.24 -6.52
N ALA A 6 -4.26 -4.91 -7.77
CA ALA A 6 -5.06 -3.98 -8.57
C ALA A 6 -6.48 -4.52 -8.81
N TYR A 7 -6.61 -5.81 -9.10
CA TYR A 7 -7.91 -6.47 -9.24
C TYR A 7 -8.74 -6.35 -7.96
N VAL A 8 -8.15 -6.65 -6.78
CA VAL A 8 -8.88 -6.56 -5.51
C VAL A 8 -9.38 -5.14 -5.24
N LEU A 9 -8.60 -4.11 -5.57
CA LEU A 9 -9.04 -2.72 -5.41
C LEU A 9 -10.24 -2.43 -6.30
N MET A 10 -10.14 -2.68 -7.59
CA MET A 10 -11.22 -2.43 -8.56
C MET A 10 -12.48 -3.25 -8.22
N PHE A 11 -12.31 -4.49 -7.78
CA PHE A 11 -13.41 -5.35 -7.36
C PHE A 11 -14.11 -4.79 -6.10
N SER A 12 -13.35 -4.31 -5.13
CA SER A 12 -13.91 -3.67 -3.94
C SER A 12 -14.72 -2.41 -4.29
N GLU A 13 -14.24 -1.62 -5.24
CA GLU A 13 -14.96 -0.44 -5.73
C GLU A 13 -16.27 -0.80 -6.43
N ALA A 14 -16.24 -1.84 -7.26
CA ALA A 14 -17.45 -2.34 -7.93
C ALA A 14 -18.51 -2.82 -6.93
N ILE A 15 -18.11 -3.67 -5.96
CA ILE A 15 -19.00 -4.16 -4.91
C ILE A 15 -19.54 -3.00 -4.07
N ARG A 16 -18.71 -2.02 -3.73
CA ARG A 16 -19.16 -0.84 -3.00
C ARG A 16 -20.32 -0.14 -3.74
N PHE A 17 -20.18 0.05 -5.04
CA PHE A 17 -21.20 0.69 -5.87
C PHE A 17 -22.48 -0.15 -5.95
N GLU A 18 -22.35 -1.47 -6.18
CA GLU A 18 -23.49 -2.39 -6.30
C GLU A 18 -24.32 -2.52 -5.02
N TYR A 19 -23.68 -2.38 -3.85
CA TYR A 19 -24.32 -2.62 -2.56
C TYR A 19 -24.57 -1.35 -1.72
N GLN A 20 -24.27 -0.17 -2.27
CA GLN A 20 -24.48 1.09 -1.55
C GLN A 20 -25.93 1.29 -1.09
N ASP A 21 -26.91 0.87 -1.90
CA ASP A 21 -28.35 1.00 -1.60
C ASP A 21 -28.83 -0.04 -0.58
N LYS A 22 -28.02 -1.03 -0.25
CA LYS A 22 -28.34 -2.10 0.70
C LYS A 22 -27.76 -1.84 2.10
N ASN A 23 -27.30 -0.63 2.36
CA ASN A 23 -26.66 -0.22 3.61
C ASN A 23 -25.41 -1.09 3.95
N ILE A 24 -24.74 -1.61 2.93
CA ILE A 24 -23.48 -2.36 3.08
C ILE A 24 -22.31 -1.40 2.78
N LYS A 25 -21.43 -1.25 3.76
CA LYS A 25 -20.21 -0.45 3.60
C LYS A 25 -19.06 -1.36 3.15
N VAL A 26 -18.47 -1.02 2.03
CA VAL A 26 -17.27 -1.67 1.51
C VAL A 26 -16.16 -0.64 1.44
N MET A 27 -14.98 -0.96 1.93
CA MET A 27 -13.81 -0.09 1.90
C MET A 27 -12.57 -0.90 1.58
N ALA A 28 -11.72 -0.40 0.70
CA ALA A 28 -10.42 -0.99 0.42
C ALA A 28 -9.35 -0.37 1.34
N LEU A 29 -8.59 -1.22 2.03
CA LEU A 29 -7.44 -0.81 2.82
C LEU A 29 -6.17 -1.03 2.02
N LEU A 30 -5.37 0.04 1.86
CA LEU A 30 -4.10 0.03 1.15
C LEU A 30 -2.96 0.32 2.15
N PRO A 31 -2.48 -0.69 2.88
CA PRO A 31 -1.36 -0.52 3.78
C PRO A 31 -0.08 -0.27 2.99
N GLY A 32 0.78 0.60 3.51
CA GLY A 32 2.13 0.80 3.00
C GLY A 32 3.10 -0.24 3.56
N GLY A 33 4.35 0.17 3.82
CA GLY A 33 5.29 -0.65 4.58
C GLY A 33 4.78 -0.80 6.02
N THR A 34 4.37 -2.01 6.39
CA THR A 34 3.83 -2.33 7.70
C THR A 34 4.69 -3.38 8.36
N GLU A 35 5.07 -3.17 9.61
CA GLU A 35 5.69 -4.21 10.43
C GLU A 35 4.67 -5.30 10.69
N SER A 36 4.88 -6.47 10.13
CA SER A 36 3.98 -7.60 10.28
C SER A 36 4.74 -8.92 10.39
N GLU A 37 4.16 -9.88 11.09
CA GLU A 37 4.70 -11.23 11.15
C GLU A 37 4.86 -11.87 9.78
N PHE A 38 4.03 -11.51 8.82
CA PHE A 38 4.16 -11.99 7.44
C PHE A 38 5.52 -11.61 6.82
N ALA A 39 5.98 -10.37 7.03
CA ALA A 39 7.30 -9.93 6.56
C ALA A 39 8.40 -10.72 7.26
N ARG A 40 8.30 -10.91 8.58
CA ARG A 40 9.26 -11.69 9.37
C ARG A 40 9.33 -13.14 8.90
N VAL A 41 8.20 -13.83 8.81
CA VAL A 41 8.14 -15.23 8.36
C VAL A 41 8.61 -15.39 6.90
N ALA A 42 8.29 -14.44 6.03
CA ALA A 42 8.76 -14.48 4.64
C ALA A 42 10.28 -14.31 4.53
N THR A 43 10.88 -13.53 5.43
CA THR A 43 12.34 -13.31 5.46
C THR A 43 13.10 -14.45 6.13
N GLU A 44 12.53 -15.09 7.17
CA GLU A 44 13.17 -16.22 7.87
C GLU A 44 13.54 -17.40 6.95
N LYS A 45 12.82 -17.58 5.86
CA LYS A 45 13.03 -18.69 4.92
C LYS A 45 13.98 -18.39 3.76
N SER A 46 14.49 -17.15 3.64
CA SER A 46 15.33 -16.76 2.53
C SER A 46 16.31 -15.65 2.94
N GLU A 47 17.60 -16.00 2.98
CA GLU A 47 18.68 -15.02 3.24
C GLU A 47 18.69 -13.87 2.24
N GLU A 48 18.33 -14.13 0.98
CA GLU A 48 18.27 -13.13 -0.06
C GLU A 48 17.13 -12.12 0.19
N LEU A 49 15.97 -12.58 0.65
CA LEU A 49 14.87 -11.72 1.04
C LEU A 49 15.22 -10.92 2.29
N THR A 50 15.90 -11.52 3.25
CA THR A 50 16.36 -10.83 4.47
C THR A 50 17.30 -9.67 4.12
N LYS A 51 18.28 -9.88 3.26
CA LYS A 51 19.20 -8.83 2.78
C LYS A 51 18.44 -7.71 2.03
N ARG A 52 17.46 -8.06 1.21
CA ARG A 52 16.63 -7.08 0.49
C ARG A 52 15.76 -6.26 1.44
N TYR A 53 15.22 -6.85 2.49
CA TYR A 53 14.43 -6.14 3.50
C TYR A 53 15.31 -5.21 4.34
N GLN A 54 16.47 -5.66 4.81
CA GLN A 54 17.42 -4.83 5.57
C GLN A 54 17.96 -3.65 4.75
N ASN A 55 18.27 -3.88 3.47
CA ASN A 55 18.67 -2.80 2.56
C ASN A 55 17.52 -1.82 2.29
N ARG A 56 16.26 -2.25 2.37
CA ARG A 56 15.10 -1.40 2.20
C ARG A 56 14.90 -0.47 3.40
N ASP A 57 15.13 -0.95 4.62
CA ASP A 57 15.10 -0.12 5.83
C ASP A 57 16.18 0.97 5.80
N ASN A 58 17.35 0.65 5.27
CA ASN A 58 18.46 1.60 5.12
C ASN A 58 18.31 2.56 3.92
N SER A 59 17.57 2.16 2.89
CA SER A 59 17.43 2.95 1.64
C SER A 59 16.11 3.71 1.55
N ALA A 60 15.11 3.36 2.35
CA ALA A 60 13.82 4.02 2.39
C ALA A 60 13.87 5.28 3.27
N SER A 61 14.81 6.14 2.97
CA SER A 61 14.84 7.52 3.49
C SER A 61 13.49 8.19 3.20
N GLY A 62 12.59 8.17 4.19
CA GLY A 62 11.31 8.86 4.14
C GLY A 62 10.03 8.01 4.14
N MET A 63 10.09 6.70 3.99
CA MET A 63 8.92 5.82 4.16
C MET A 63 8.96 5.21 5.57
N SER A 64 8.36 5.88 6.53
CA SER A 64 8.16 5.36 7.87
C SER A 64 7.33 4.07 7.80
N MET A 65 7.88 2.96 8.31
CA MET A 65 7.09 1.75 8.54
C MET A 65 6.06 2.05 9.62
N GLN A 66 4.82 1.63 9.39
CA GLN A 66 3.75 1.76 10.37
C GLN A 66 3.59 0.46 11.16
N THR A 67 3.18 0.58 12.41
CA THR A 67 2.78 -0.59 13.18
C THR A 67 1.44 -1.12 12.68
N SER A 68 1.19 -2.41 12.88
CA SER A 68 -0.12 -3.00 12.55
C SER A 68 -1.26 -2.33 13.32
N HIS A 69 -0.99 -1.83 14.51
CA HIS A 69 -1.94 -1.08 15.32
C HIS A 69 -2.34 0.26 14.67
N ASP A 70 -1.35 1.04 14.19
CA ASP A 70 -1.62 2.33 13.53
C ASP A 70 -2.44 2.13 12.25
N VAL A 71 -2.10 1.09 11.48
CA VAL A 71 -2.86 0.72 10.26
C VAL A 71 -4.31 0.37 10.61
N ALA A 72 -4.54 -0.37 11.70
CA ALA A 72 -5.88 -0.71 12.16
C ALA A 72 -6.69 0.53 12.59
N LEU A 73 -6.06 1.47 13.30
CA LEU A 73 -6.71 2.73 13.69
C LEU A 73 -7.10 3.57 12.45
N GLU A 74 -6.18 3.74 11.49
CA GLU A 74 -6.48 4.46 10.23
C GLU A 74 -7.60 3.77 9.43
N CYS A 75 -7.65 2.43 9.48
CA CYS A 75 -8.72 1.63 8.87
C CYS A 75 -10.08 1.94 9.49
N LEU A 76 -10.18 1.88 10.83
CA LEU A 76 -11.41 2.15 11.56
C LEU A 76 -11.92 3.57 11.31
N GLU A 77 -11.02 4.55 11.41
CA GLU A 77 -11.36 5.95 11.12
C GLU A 77 -11.90 6.15 9.69
N GLY A 78 -11.26 5.50 8.71
CA GLY A 78 -11.71 5.54 7.32
C GLY A 78 -13.06 4.88 7.11
N TYR A 79 -13.31 3.76 7.81
CA TYR A 79 -14.57 3.04 7.75
C TYR A 79 -15.73 3.84 8.37
N GLU A 80 -15.51 4.47 9.53
CA GLU A 80 -16.49 5.34 10.16
C GLU A 80 -16.87 6.52 9.26
N LYS A 81 -15.88 7.13 8.59
CA LYS A 81 -16.06 8.22 7.62
C LYS A 81 -16.62 7.75 6.27
N ASN A 82 -16.96 6.47 6.13
CA ASN A 82 -17.47 5.85 4.91
C ASN A 82 -16.61 6.12 3.68
N ARG A 83 -15.28 6.05 3.83
CA ARG A 83 -14.35 6.24 2.71
C ARG A 83 -14.39 5.05 1.75
N GLN A 84 -14.14 5.29 0.48
CA GLN A 84 -14.04 4.25 -0.55
C GLN A 84 -12.77 3.42 -0.36
N PHE A 85 -11.66 4.09 -0.09
CA PHE A 85 -10.38 3.46 0.24
C PHE A 85 -9.60 4.29 1.26
N VAL A 86 -8.69 3.64 1.97
CA VAL A 86 -7.76 4.27 2.89
C VAL A 86 -6.34 3.89 2.52
N ILE A 87 -5.51 4.89 2.26
CA ILE A 87 -4.07 4.74 2.08
C ILE A 87 -3.40 5.04 3.41
N CYS A 88 -2.78 4.02 4.00
CA CYS A 88 -2.10 4.17 5.27
C CYS A 88 -0.72 4.82 5.10
N GLY A 89 -0.38 5.68 6.06
CA GLY A 89 0.87 6.44 6.08
C GLY A 89 0.81 7.76 5.31
N ARG A 90 1.32 8.80 5.97
CA ARG A 90 1.33 10.17 5.39
C ARG A 90 2.13 10.24 4.10
N SER A 91 3.30 9.61 4.07
CA SER A 91 4.18 9.57 2.88
C SER A 91 3.50 8.92 1.68
N ASN A 92 2.78 7.81 1.91
CA ASN A 92 2.05 7.10 0.85
C ASN A 92 0.89 7.94 0.31
N ARG A 93 0.19 8.67 1.18
CA ARG A 93 -0.89 9.59 0.77
C ARG A 93 -0.36 10.72 -0.12
N VAL A 94 0.76 11.33 0.28
CA VAL A 94 1.41 12.38 -0.52
C VAL A 94 1.88 11.83 -1.86
N LEU A 95 2.52 10.66 -1.86
CA LEU A 95 2.98 10.01 -3.08
C LEU A 95 1.81 9.71 -4.04
N ASN A 96 0.71 9.15 -3.51
CA ASN A 96 -0.48 8.87 -4.31
C ASN A 96 -1.10 10.16 -4.87
N PHE A 97 -1.15 11.22 -4.08
CA PHE A 97 -1.65 12.52 -4.54
C PHE A 97 -0.79 13.07 -5.68
N VAL A 98 0.53 13.07 -5.53
CA VAL A 98 1.47 13.56 -6.56
C VAL A 98 1.38 12.70 -7.84
N THR A 99 1.35 11.38 -7.69
CA THR A 99 1.25 10.46 -8.86
C THR A 99 -0.09 10.56 -9.57
N GLY A 100 -1.16 10.97 -8.87
CA GLY A 100 -2.47 11.23 -9.46
C GLY A 100 -2.47 12.37 -10.49
N PHE A 101 -1.55 13.34 -10.37
CA PHE A 101 -1.37 14.42 -11.35
C PHE A 101 -0.36 14.09 -12.45
N MET A 102 0.36 12.98 -12.33
CA MET A 102 1.36 12.59 -13.32
C MET A 102 0.73 11.75 -14.44
N THR A 103 1.25 11.91 -15.64
CA THR A 103 0.86 11.01 -16.73
C THR A 103 1.31 9.59 -16.43
N ARG A 104 0.56 8.58 -16.92
CA ARG A 104 0.90 7.18 -16.72
C ARG A 104 2.34 6.84 -17.15
N LYS A 105 2.82 7.45 -18.23
CA LYS A 105 4.21 7.29 -18.71
C LYS A 105 5.23 7.85 -17.70
N ALA A 106 4.95 9.00 -17.11
CA ALA A 106 5.83 9.62 -16.11
C ALA A 106 5.87 8.79 -14.82
N VAL A 107 4.73 8.27 -14.35
CA VAL A 107 4.66 7.36 -13.20
C VAL A 107 5.48 6.09 -13.45
N LEU A 108 5.32 5.45 -14.61
CA LEU A 108 6.07 4.24 -14.97
C LEU A 108 7.58 4.49 -15.02
N ASN A 109 8.01 5.62 -15.58
CA ASN A 109 9.43 5.97 -15.62
C ASN A 109 9.99 6.25 -14.21
N PHE A 110 9.23 6.95 -13.38
CA PHE A 110 9.64 7.25 -12.00
C PHE A 110 9.75 5.98 -11.16
N THR A 111 8.72 5.15 -11.17
CA THR A 111 8.70 3.89 -10.42
C THR A 111 9.74 2.91 -10.95
N GLY A 112 9.92 2.79 -12.27
CA GLY A 112 10.93 1.95 -12.88
C GLY A 112 12.35 2.33 -12.47
N LYS A 113 12.67 3.63 -12.40
CA LYS A 113 13.97 4.12 -11.90
C LYS A 113 14.17 3.81 -10.42
N MET A 114 13.12 3.99 -9.62
CA MET A 114 13.15 3.69 -8.18
C MET A 114 13.41 2.19 -7.95
N PHE A 115 12.70 1.30 -8.66
CA PHE A 115 12.91 -0.14 -8.55
C PHE A 115 14.30 -0.59 -9.01
N LYS A 116 14.84 -0.02 -10.08
CA LYS A 116 16.22 -0.30 -10.52
C LYS A 116 17.25 0.09 -9.47
N LYS A 117 17.04 1.19 -8.75
CA LYS A 117 17.93 1.61 -7.66
C LYS A 117 17.88 0.71 -6.44
N ILE A 118 16.75 0.04 -6.20
CA ILE A 118 16.56 -0.89 -5.07
C ILE A 118 17.04 -2.30 -5.42
N ALA A 119 16.99 -2.68 -6.70
CA ALA A 119 17.36 -4.00 -7.19
C ALA A 119 18.86 -4.13 -7.58
N GLY A 120 19.58 -3.02 -7.70
CA GLY A 120 21.03 -2.99 -7.95
C GLY A 120 21.80 -2.69 -6.71
#